data_880343c57d085216b36c6428572dca9b
#
_entry.id   880343c57d085216b36c6428572dca9b
#
_cell.length_a   1.000
_cell.length_b   1.000
_cell.length_c   1.000
_cell.angle_alpha   90.00
_cell.angle_beta   90.00
_cell.angle_gamma   90.00
#
_symmetry.space_group_name_H-M   'P 1'
#
loop_
_entity.id
_entity.type
_entity.pdbx_description
1 polymer ?
#
loop_
_entity_poly.entity_id
_entity_poly.type
_entity_poly.pdbx_seq_one_letter_code
_entity_poly.pdbx_strand_id
1 'polypeptide(L)'
;MKQKLEENKGIPASLLWILAIISGLSVANLYYNQPLLNRISEDLGISEFTANLIPMTTQIGYALGFLFIIPLGDLYKRKNIIVINFLLLSVATCSIAMSVNVFYILLASLVTGICSVMPQIFIPIAAQFSLPQNKARNVGMMVSGLLTGILGSRVISGFVGEYWGWRTMYYIAAVIMLLCIFVVVRVL
;
A
#
# COMPACT_ATOMS: atom_id res chain seq x y z
N MET A 1 16.24 -19.70 -2.73
CA MET A 1 15.76 -20.66 -3.77
C MET A 1 14.65 -19.95 -4.56
N LYS A 2 14.90 -19.60 -5.83
CA LYS A 2 13.84 -19.09 -6.72
C LYS A 2 12.99 -20.29 -7.12
N GLN A 3 11.84 -20.50 -6.48
CA GLN A 3 10.86 -21.47 -6.96
C GLN A 3 10.26 -20.92 -8.25
N LYS A 4 10.43 -21.62 -9.37
CA LYS A 4 9.65 -21.37 -10.58
C LYS A 4 8.18 -21.68 -10.25
N LEU A 5 7.38 -20.63 -10.13
CA LEU A 5 5.93 -20.76 -10.01
C LEU A 5 5.37 -21.24 -11.35
N GLU A 6 4.66 -22.36 -11.33
CA GLU A 6 3.98 -22.89 -12.50
C GLU A 6 2.46 -22.76 -12.31
N GLU A 7 1.76 -22.39 -13.38
CA GLU A 7 0.30 -22.18 -13.32
C GLU A 7 -0.42 -23.44 -12.87
N ASN A 8 -1.39 -23.27 -11.97
CA ASN A 8 -2.24 -24.35 -11.42
C ASN A 8 -1.49 -25.49 -10.71
N LYS A 9 -0.20 -25.37 -10.40
CA LYS A 9 0.57 -26.39 -9.68
C LYS A 9 0.67 -26.20 -8.16
N GLY A 10 0.14 -25.09 -7.68
CA GLY A 10 0.11 -24.72 -6.27
C GLY A 10 1.09 -23.61 -5.91
N ILE A 11 0.64 -22.72 -5.04
CA ILE A 11 1.45 -21.64 -4.45
C ILE A 11 1.92 -22.10 -3.05
N PRO A 12 3.20 -21.93 -2.69
CA PRO A 12 3.67 -22.23 -1.33
C PRO A 12 2.94 -21.37 -0.29
N ALA A 13 2.53 -21.99 0.82
CA ALA A 13 1.81 -21.27 1.87
C ALA A 13 2.60 -20.07 2.43
N SER A 14 3.93 -20.20 2.56
CA SER A 14 4.80 -19.12 2.99
C SER A 14 4.74 -17.91 2.05
N LEU A 15 4.77 -18.15 0.73
CA LEU A 15 4.66 -17.10 -0.27
C LEU A 15 3.29 -16.42 -0.21
N LEU A 16 2.21 -17.21 -0.06
CA LEU A 16 0.87 -16.69 0.06
C LEU A 16 0.70 -15.77 1.28
N TRP A 17 1.23 -16.17 2.45
CA TRP A 17 1.22 -15.33 3.64
C TRP A 17 2.03 -14.05 3.46
N ILE A 18 3.21 -14.12 2.86
CA ILE A 18 4.04 -12.94 2.56
C ILE A 18 3.27 -11.97 1.67
N LEU A 19 2.66 -12.46 0.58
CA LEU A 19 1.89 -11.61 -0.34
C LEU A 19 0.66 -11.02 0.34
N ALA A 20 -0.04 -11.76 1.21
CA ALA A 20 -1.18 -11.27 1.97
C ALA A 20 -0.79 -10.14 2.95
N ILE A 21 0.32 -10.29 3.66
CA ILE A 21 0.85 -9.27 4.58
C ILE A 21 1.27 -8.02 3.79
N ILE A 22 2.03 -8.19 2.70
CA ILE A 22 2.47 -7.06 1.86
C ILE A 22 1.27 -6.35 1.24
N SER A 23 0.22 -7.08 0.85
CA SER A 23 -1.03 -6.49 0.36
C SER A 23 -1.68 -5.59 1.41
N GLY A 24 -1.78 -6.08 2.65
CA GLY A 24 -2.30 -5.30 3.78
C GLY A 24 -1.46 -4.05 4.07
N LEU A 25 -0.13 -4.19 4.11
CA LEU A 25 0.78 -3.07 4.34
C LEU A 25 0.74 -2.03 3.20
N SER A 26 0.57 -2.47 1.95
CA SER A 26 0.47 -1.57 0.81
C SER A 26 -0.82 -0.75 0.85
N VAL A 27 -1.98 -1.39 1.06
CA VAL A 27 -3.27 -0.69 1.11
C VAL A 27 -3.42 0.19 2.35
N ALA A 28 -2.71 -0.13 3.44
CA ALA A 28 -2.72 0.64 4.68
C ALA A 28 -2.36 2.13 4.45
N ASN A 29 -1.49 2.40 3.46
CA ASN A 29 -1.08 3.77 3.10
C ASN A 29 -2.24 4.68 2.63
N LEU A 30 -3.35 4.10 2.15
CA LEU A 30 -4.54 4.86 1.79
C LEU A 30 -5.30 5.39 3.01
N TYR A 31 -5.12 4.75 4.17
CA TYR A 31 -5.97 4.95 5.33
C TYR A 31 -5.26 5.54 6.55
N TYR A 32 -3.91 5.65 6.53
CA TYR A 32 -3.15 6.27 7.62
C TYR A 32 -3.56 7.71 7.89
N ASN A 33 -3.96 8.46 6.86
CA ASN A 33 -4.33 9.88 6.98
C ASN A 33 -5.61 10.09 7.79
N GLN A 34 -6.59 9.17 7.74
CA GLN A 34 -7.93 9.39 8.28
C GLN A 34 -7.95 9.74 9.79
N PRO A 35 -7.31 8.97 10.69
CA PRO A 35 -7.28 9.34 12.10
C PRO A 35 -6.33 10.50 12.43
N LEU A 36 -5.50 10.93 11.47
CA LEU A 36 -4.50 11.97 11.66
C LEU A 36 -4.96 13.36 11.22
N LEU A 37 -6.14 13.47 10.57
CA LEU A 37 -6.59 14.71 9.92
C LEU A 37 -6.64 15.91 10.85
N ASN A 38 -7.19 15.75 12.05
CA ASN A 38 -7.28 16.83 13.03
C ASN A 38 -5.89 17.36 13.42
N ARG A 39 -4.96 16.44 13.67
CA ARG A 39 -3.57 16.80 14.02
C ARG A 39 -2.82 17.45 12.87
N ILE A 40 -3.07 17.01 11.63
CA ILE A 40 -2.51 17.63 10.43
C ILE A 40 -3.08 19.04 10.26
N SER A 41 -4.40 19.22 10.49
CA SER A 41 -5.09 20.51 10.40
C SER A 41 -4.52 21.51 11.43
N GLU A 42 -4.38 21.09 12.68
CA GLU A 42 -3.82 21.90 13.77
C GLU A 42 -2.35 22.27 13.52
N ASP A 43 -1.52 21.29 13.17
CA ASP A 43 -0.07 21.48 13.00
C ASP A 43 0.28 22.37 11.80
N LEU A 44 -0.51 22.30 10.73
CA LEU A 44 -0.32 23.10 9.51
C LEU A 44 -1.13 24.42 9.52
N GLY A 45 -1.98 24.62 10.51
CA GLY A 45 -2.84 25.82 10.59
C GLY A 45 -3.83 25.93 9.42
N ILE A 46 -4.31 24.79 8.89
CA ILE A 46 -5.25 24.73 7.76
C ILE A 46 -6.66 24.38 8.23
N SER A 47 -7.67 24.74 7.41
CA SER A 47 -9.05 24.38 7.73
C SER A 47 -9.28 22.85 7.66
N GLU A 48 -10.26 22.33 8.40
CA GLU A 48 -10.69 20.94 8.32
C GLU A 48 -11.09 20.54 6.90
N PHE A 49 -11.73 21.44 6.17
CA PHE A 49 -12.05 21.24 4.75
C PHE A 49 -10.79 20.94 3.93
N THR A 50 -9.74 21.73 4.11
CA THR A 50 -8.47 21.55 3.40
C THR A 50 -7.77 20.25 3.81
N ALA A 51 -7.80 19.90 5.10
CA ALA A 51 -7.25 18.62 5.58
C ALA A 51 -7.99 17.43 4.96
N ASN A 52 -9.31 17.50 4.81
CA ASN A 52 -10.14 16.46 4.19
C ASN A 52 -9.86 16.26 2.68
N LEU A 53 -9.19 17.20 2.02
CA LEU A 53 -8.71 16.98 0.65
C LEU A 53 -7.59 15.93 0.58
N ILE A 54 -6.86 15.67 1.66
CA ILE A 54 -5.78 14.68 1.69
C ILE A 54 -6.31 13.26 1.40
N PRO A 55 -7.26 12.70 2.15
CA PRO A 55 -7.81 11.39 1.83
C PRO A 55 -8.56 11.39 0.50
N MET A 56 -9.24 12.48 0.12
CA MET A 56 -9.91 12.58 -1.17
C MET A 56 -8.91 12.46 -2.32
N THR A 57 -7.80 13.19 -2.27
CA THR A 57 -6.73 13.15 -3.27
C THR A 57 -6.07 11.78 -3.32
N THR A 58 -5.86 11.15 -2.16
CA THR A 58 -5.34 9.77 -2.08
C THR A 58 -6.28 8.78 -2.78
N GLN A 59 -7.60 8.90 -2.59
CA GLN A 59 -8.59 8.03 -3.25
C GLN A 59 -8.65 8.27 -4.77
N ILE A 60 -8.56 9.52 -5.21
CA ILE A 60 -8.44 9.86 -6.65
C ILE A 60 -7.18 9.20 -7.22
N GLY A 61 -6.05 9.34 -6.52
CA GLY A 61 -4.80 8.66 -6.91
C GLY A 61 -4.97 7.15 -7.02
N TYR A 62 -5.65 6.52 -6.07
CA TYR A 62 -5.93 5.09 -6.11
C TYR A 62 -6.76 4.67 -7.32
N ALA A 63 -7.79 5.45 -7.67
CA ALA A 63 -8.59 5.22 -8.88
C ALA A 63 -7.74 5.35 -10.16
N LEU A 64 -6.86 6.37 -10.22
CA LEU A 64 -5.91 6.52 -11.33
C LEU A 64 -4.91 5.36 -11.39
N GLY A 65 -4.42 4.89 -10.24
CA GLY A 65 -3.56 3.72 -10.14
C GLY A 65 -4.23 2.45 -10.71
N PHE A 66 -5.52 2.26 -10.43
CA PHE A 66 -6.30 1.18 -11.02
C PHE A 66 -6.33 1.26 -12.54
N LEU A 67 -6.54 2.46 -13.08
CA LEU A 67 -6.68 2.67 -14.51
C LEU A 67 -5.35 2.51 -15.27
N PHE A 68 -4.24 2.99 -14.69
CA PHE A 68 -2.95 3.07 -15.38
C PHE A 68 -1.95 1.99 -14.96
N ILE A 69 -1.87 1.65 -13.66
CA ILE A 69 -0.83 0.73 -13.17
C ILE A 69 -1.21 -0.74 -13.36
N ILE A 70 -2.49 -1.09 -13.19
CA ILE A 70 -2.91 -2.50 -13.33
C ILE A 70 -2.67 -3.04 -14.75
N PRO A 71 -3.06 -2.33 -15.84
CA PRO A 71 -2.77 -2.79 -17.19
C PRO A 71 -1.27 -2.94 -17.49
N LEU A 72 -0.41 -2.09 -16.88
CA LEU A 72 1.04 -2.24 -17.00
C LEU A 72 1.54 -3.56 -16.41
N GLY A 73 0.85 -4.10 -15.39
CA GLY A 73 1.13 -5.40 -14.81
C GLY A 73 1.01 -6.58 -15.77
N ASP A 74 0.25 -6.42 -16.85
CA ASP A 74 0.11 -7.43 -17.90
C ASP A 74 1.14 -7.25 -19.02
N LEU A 75 1.65 -6.02 -19.21
CA LEU A 75 2.62 -5.69 -20.28
C LEU A 75 4.07 -5.88 -19.85
N TYR A 76 4.38 -5.65 -18.59
CA TYR A 76 5.74 -5.68 -18.07
C TYR A 76 5.94 -6.74 -16.99
N LYS A 77 7.20 -7.03 -16.64
CA LYS A 77 7.54 -7.94 -15.55
C LYS A 77 6.95 -7.43 -14.24
N ARG A 78 5.99 -8.14 -13.68
CA ARG A 78 5.27 -7.77 -12.43
C ARG A 78 6.21 -7.38 -11.30
N LYS A 79 7.33 -8.09 -11.14
CA LYS A 79 8.36 -7.76 -10.14
C LYS A 79 8.88 -6.32 -10.26
N ASN A 80 9.20 -5.88 -11.46
CA ASN A 80 9.75 -4.54 -11.69
C ASN A 80 8.71 -3.46 -11.35
N ILE A 81 7.45 -3.68 -11.75
CA ILE A 81 6.35 -2.77 -11.43
C ILE A 81 6.17 -2.65 -9.92
N ILE A 82 6.15 -3.77 -9.19
CA ILE A 82 5.98 -3.79 -7.75
C ILE A 82 7.13 -3.02 -7.06
N VAL A 83 8.38 -3.27 -7.47
CA VAL A 83 9.55 -2.61 -6.87
C VAL A 83 9.52 -1.10 -7.13
N ILE A 84 9.24 -0.67 -8.36
CA ILE A 84 9.17 0.75 -8.72
C ILE A 84 8.03 1.42 -7.94
N ASN A 85 6.86 0.80 -7.87
CA ASN A 85 5.73 1.35 -7.11
C ASN A 85 6.01 1.48 -5.62
N PHE A 86 6.62 0.48 -4.99
CA PHE A 86 6.97 0.56 -3.57
C PHE A 86 8.06 1.60 -3.30
N LEU A 87 9.01 1.79 -4.23
CA LEU A 87 10.00 2.86 -4.13
C LEU A 87 9.32 4.24 -4.21
N LEU A 88 8.46 4.45 -5.20
CA LEU A 88 7.70 5.69 -5.35
C LEU A 88 6.79 5.94 -4.14
N LEU A 89 6.14 4.89 -3.62
CA LEU A 89 5.31 4.96 -2.42
C LEU A 89 6.12 5.38 -1.19
N SER A 90 7.31 4.80 -1.01
CA SER A 90 8.21 5.18 0.08
C SER A 90 8.67 6.63 -0.02
N VAL A 91 9.03 7.10 -1.22
CA VAL A 91 9.40 8.49 -1.47
C VAL A 91 8.22 9.42 -1.22
N ALA A 92 7.02 9.09 -1.70
CA ALA A 92 5.82 9.90 -1.52
C ALA A 92 5.43 10.03 -0.04
N THR A 93 5.42 8.93 0.72
CA THR A 93 5.12 8.97 2.16
C THR A 93 6.18 9.74 2.94
N CYS A 94 7.46 9.59 2.60
CA CYS A 94 8.53 10.38 3.20
C CYS A 94 8.36 11.89 2.87
N SER A 95 7.96 12.24 1.65
CA SER A 95 7.68 13.62 1.24
C SER A 95 6.52 14.23 2.02
N ILE A 96 5.46 13.45 2.31
CA ILE A 96 4.36 13.90 3.18
C ILE A 96 4.90 14.23 4.58
N ALA A 97 5.72 13.34 5.16
CA ALA A 97 6.27 13.52 6.50
C ALA A 97 7.15 14.77 6.64
N MET A 98 7.90 15.12 5.59
CA MET A 98 8.82 16.26 5.58
C MET A 98 8.15 17.58 5.20
N SER A 99 6.96 17.54 4.61
CA SER A 99 6.32 18.74 4.07
C SER A 99 5.63 19.58 5.15
N VAL A 100 5.72 20.90 4.96
CA VAL A 100 4.97 21.92 5.73
C VAL A 100 3.93 22.63 4.87
N ASN A 101 3.92 22.38 3.56
CA ASN A 101 3.03 22.99 2.61
C ASN A 101 1.97 21.98 2.15
N VAL A 102 0.71 22.32 2.34
CA VAL A 102 -0.42 21.45 2.01
C VAL A 102 -0.47 21.06 0.54
N PHE A 103 -0.04 21.92 -0.37
CA PHE A 103 -0.03 21.62 -1.81
C PHE A 103 0.90 20.44 -2.12
N TYR A 104 2.11 20.41 -1.53
CA TYR A 104 3.02 19.28 -1.69
C TYR A 104 2.51 18.01 -1.01
N ILE A 105 1.82 18.14 0.13
CA ILE A 105 1.16 17.02 0.79
C ILE A 105 0.08 16.42 -0.12
N LEU A 106 -0.74 17.24 -0.77
CA LEU A 106 -1.76 16.77 -1.70
C LEU A 106 -1.15 16.04 -2.92
N LEU A 107 -0.09 16.62 -3.52
CA LEU A 107 0.62 15.95 -4.62
C LEU A 107 1.22 14.61 -4.21
N ALA A 108 1.89 14.57 -3.06
CA ALA A 108 2.46 13.34 -2.54
C ALA A 108 1.37 12.32 -2.15
N SER A 109 0.21 12.78 -1.66
CA SER A 109 -0.95 11.93 -1.37
C SER A 109 -1.56 11.33 -2.64
N LEU A 110 -1.60 12.08 -3.75
CA LEU A 110 -2.00 11.57 -5.05
C LEU A 110 -1.09 10.41 -5.49
N VAL A 111 0.23 10.62 -5.41
CA VAL A 111 1.23 9.58 -5.75
C VAL A 111 1.11 8.38 -4.81
N THR A 112 0.91 8.62 -3.51
CA THR A 112 0.66 7.55 -2.53
C THR A 112 -0.55 6.71 -2.93
N GLY A 113 -1.65 7.35 -3.36
CA GLY A 113 -2.83 6.65 -3.87
C GLY A 113 -2.51 5.80 -5.10
N ILE A 114 -1.89 6.40 -6.13
CA ILE A 114 -1.51 5.71 -7.38
C ILE A 114 -0.67 4.45 -7.08
N CYS A 115 0.29 4.57 -6.17
CA CYS A 115 1.21 3.47 -5.88
C CYS A 115 0.64 2.41 -4.90
N SER A 116 -0.49 2.65 -4.25
CA SER A 116 -1.09 1.72 -3.27
C SER A 116 -1.93 0.60 -3.90
N VAL A 117 -2.00 0.49 -5.22
CA VAL A 117 -2.83 -0.51 -5.95
C VAL A 117 -2.22 -1.91 -6.02
N MET A 118 -1.06 -2.15 -5.41
CA MET A 118 -0.34 -3.43 -5.51
C MET A 118 -1.14 -4.67 -5.10
N PRO A 119 -2.06 -4.65 -4.12
CA PRO A 119 -2.91 -5.80 -3.82
C PRO A 119 -3.68 -6.33 -5.04
N GLN A 120 -4.05 -5.46 -5.97
CA GLN A 120 -4.78 -5.82 -7.18
C GLN A 120 -3.92 -6.60 -8.19
N ILE A 121 -2.61 -6.56 -8.05
CA ILE A 121 -1.66 -7.38 -8.80
C ILE A 121 -1.39 -8.69 -8.05
N PHE A 122 -1.32 -8.67 -6.72
CA PHE A 122 -1.02 -9.86 -5.92
C PHE A 122 -2.17 -10.86 -5.88
N ILE A 123 -3.43 -10.40 -5.82
CA ILE A 123 -4.62 -11.27 -5.79
C ILE A 123 -4.70 -12.15 -7.05
N PRO A 124 -4.59 -11.62 -8.28
CA PRO A 124 -4.51 -12.45 -9.49
C PRO A 124 -3.32 -13.41 -9.51
N ILE A 125 -2.14 -13.00 -9.01
CA ILE A 125 -0.98 -13.88 -8.88
C ILE A 125 -1.32 -15.09 -8.00
N ALA A 126 -1.90 -14.85 -6.82
CA ALA A 126 -2.32 -15.91 -5.92
C ALA A 126 -3.34 -16.84 -6.58
N ALA A 127 -4.29 -16.28 -7.34
CA ALA A 127 -5.29 -17.06 -8.07
C ALA A 127 -4.69 -17.92 -9.20
N GLN A 128 -3.76 -17.36 -9.99
CA GLN A 128 -3.15 -17.99 -11.16
C GLN A 128 -2.28 -19.20 -10.79
N PHE A 129 -1.52 -19.08 -9.70
CA PHE A 129 -0.60 -20.15 -9.27
C PHE A 129 -1.20 -21.12 -8.25
N SER A 130 -2.44 -20.91 -7.81
CA SER A 130 -3.13 -21.84 -6.91
C SER A 130 -3.65 -23.08 -7.64
N LEU A 131 -3.66 -24.21 -6.94
CA LEU A 131 -4.40 -25.39 -7.39
C LEU A 131 -5.89 -25.03 -7.54
N PRO A 132 -6.61 -25.55 -8.57
CA PRO A 132 -8.02 -25.22 -8.80
C PRO A 132 -8.90 -25.41 -7.55
N GLN A 133 -8.70 -26.45 -6.80
CA GLN A 133 -9.43 -26.77 -5.57
C GLN A 133 -9.15 -25.81 -4.41
N ASN A 134 -7.99 -25.14 -4.38
CA ASN A 134 -7.56 -24.23 -3.32
C ASN A 134 -7.67 -22.74 -3.72
N LYS A 135 -8.04 -22.46 -4.98
CA LYS A 135 -8.04 -21.10 -5.53
C LYS A 135 -8.89 -20.13 -4.71
N ALA A 136 -10.13 -20.51 -4.40
CA ALA A 136 -11.05 -19.66 -3.63
C ALA A 136 -10.50 -19.39 -2.21
N ARG A 137 -9.94 -20.40 -1.55
CA ARG A 137 -9.34 -20.27 -0.23
C ARG A 137 -8.14 -19.31 -0.24
N ASN A 138 -7.25 -19.45 -1.23
CA ASN A 138 -6.05 -18.64 -1.31
C ASN A 138 -6.36 -17.18 -1.66
N VAL A 139 -7.34 -16.94 -2.55
CA VAL A 139 -7.86 -15.59 -2.82
C VAL A 139 -8.51 -15.00 -1.57
N GLY A 140 -9.31 -15.76 -0.84
CA GLY A 140 -9.90 -15.35 0.43
C GLY A 140 -8.85 -14.93 1.46
N MET A 141 -7.72 -15.66 1.55
CA MET A 141 -6.60 -15.29 2.43
C MET A 141 -5.96 -13.96 2.02
N MET A 142 -5.78 -13.72 0.71
CA MET A 142 -5.26 -12.44 0.20
C MET A 142 -6.18 -11.27 0.56
N VAL A 143 -7.50 -11.45 0.36
CA VAL A 143 -8.51 -10.44 0.71
C VAL A 143 -8.56 -10.21 2.22
N SER A 144 -8.45 -11.26 3.04
CA SER A 144 -8.37 -11.12 4.50
C SER A 144 -7.16 -10.31 4.94
N GLY A 145 -5.98 -10.54 4.33
CA GLY A 145 -4.78 -9.75 4.58
C GLY A 145 -4.99 -8.27 4.23
N LEU A 146 -5.61 -8.00 3.09
CA LEU A 146 -5.95 -6.65 2.65
C LEU A 146 -6.89 -5.96 3.65
N LEU A 147 -8.00 -6.60 4.05
CA LEU A 147 -8.97 -6.05 5.00
C LEU A 147 -8.35 -5.81 6.38
N THR A 148 -7.51 -6.74 6.84
CA THR A 148 -6.77 -6.58 8.10
C THR A 148 -5.83 -5.36 8.03
N GLY A 149 -5.17 -5.13 6.89
CA GLY A 149 -4.36 -3.94 6.65
C GLY A 149 -5.17 -2.66 6.72
N ILE A 150 -6.36 -2.62 6.11
CA ILE A 150 -7.26 -1.45 6.16
C ILE A 150 -7.67 -1.13 7.59
N LEU A 151 -8.14 -2.13 8.35
CA LEU A 151 -8.61 -1.93 9.72
C LEU A 151 -7.44 -1.59 10.65
N GLY A 152 -6.35 -2.37 10.57
CA GLY A 152 -5.18 -2.19 11.40
C GLY A 152 -4.48 -0.85 11.18
N SER A 153 -4.47 -0.35 9.94
CA SER A 153 -3.87 0.95 9.61
C SER A 153 -4.48 2.10 10.40
N ARG A 154 -5.79 2.11 10.56
CA ARG A 154 -6.50 3.17 11.31
C ARG A 154 -6.15 3.15 12.80
N VAL A 155 -6.10 1.96 13.39
CA VAL A 155 -5.74 1.80 14.81
C VAL A 155 -4.30 2.19 15.04
N ILE A 156 -3.37 1.67 14.21
CA ILE A 156 -1.94 1.93 14.35
C ILE A 156 -1.64 3.42 14.11
N SER A 157 -2.19 4.03 13.04
CA SER A 157 -1.92 5.43 12.75
C SER A 157 -2.51 6.36 13.80
N GLY A 158 -3.70 6.06 14.33
CA GLY A 158 -4.27 6.81 15.44
C GLY A 158 -3.38 6.77 16.68
N PHE A 159 -2.92 5.57 17.07
CA PHE A 159 -2.03 5.40 18.20
C PHE A 159 -0.67 6.10 17.99
N VAL A 160 -0.03 5.88 16.85
CA VAL A 160 1.25 6.53 16.51
C VAL A 160 1.11 8.05 16.48
N GLY A 161 0.03 8.55 15.87
CA GLY A 161 -0.25 9.98 15.80
C GLY A 161 -0.48 10.61 17.17
N GLU A 162 -1.09 9.87 18.10
CA GLU A 162 -1.33 10.32 19.48
C GLU A 162 -0.03 10.53 20.25
N TYR A 163 0.88 9.56 20.22
CA TYR A 163 2.07 9.53 21.08
C TYR A 163 3.32 10.12 20.43
N TRP A 164 3.48 10.02 19.11
CA TRP A 164 4.70 10.43 18.39
C TRP A 164 4.46 11.43 17.26
N GLY A 165 3.22 11.88 17.08
CA GLY A 165 2.85 12.83 16.06
C GLY A 165 2.61 12.18 14.67
N TRP A 166 1.82 12.88 13.85
CA TRP A 166 1.35 12.37 12.57
C TRP A 166 2.47 12.11 11.55
N ARG A 167 3.53 12.92 11.57
CA ARG A 167 4.69 12.76 10.67
C ARG A 167 5.42 11.45 10.88
N THR A 168 5.52 11.00 12.14
CA THR A 168 6.16 9.73 12.51
C THR A 168 5.49 8.54 11.82
N MET A 169 4.16 8.56 11.69
CA MET A 169 3.44 7.48 10.99
C MET A 169 3.89 7.36 9.54
N TYR A 170 4.07 8.48 8.84
CA TYR A 170 4.51 8.47 7.44
C TYR A 170 5.98 8.06 7.28
N TYR A 171 6.86 8.38 8.23
CA TYR A 171 8.22 7.84 8.24
C TYR A 171 8.23 6.33 8.45
N ILE A 172 7.44 5.83 9.38
CA ILE A 172 7.28 4.38 9.61
C ILE A 172 6.75 3.71 8.32
N ALA A 173 5.76 4.30 7.68
CA ALA A 173 5.21 3.80 6.42
C ALA A 173 6.28 3.72 5.32
N ALA A 174 7.11 4.76 5.16
CA ALA A 174 8.20 4.78 4.20
C ALA A 174 9.21 3.64 4.43
N VAL A 175 9.62 3.43 5.68
CA VAL A 175 10.53 2.35 6.06
C VAL A 175 9.92 0.98 5.80
N ILE A 176 8.64 0.78 6.15
CA ILE A 176 7.93 -0.48 5.87
C ILE A 176 7.92 -0.79 4.37
N MET A 177 7.67 0.20 3.51
CA MET A 177 7.67 0.00 2.06
C MET A 177 9.05 -0.39 1.53
N LEU A 178 10.13 0.21 2.06
CA LEU A 178 11.51 -0.21 1.72
C LEU A 178 11.79 -1.66 2.15
N LEU A 179 11.34 -2.06 3.33
CA LEU A 179 11.46 -3.46 3.78
C LEU A 179 10.66 -4.40 2.87
N CYS A 180 9.45 -4.00 2.43
CA CYS A 180 8.65 -4.76 1.48
C CYS A 180 9.37 -4.95 0.15
N ILE A 181 10.11 -3.94 -0.37
CA ILE A 181 10.93 -4.08 -1.57
C ILE A 181 11.96 -5.20 -1.38
N PHE A 182 12.67 -5.19 -0.25
CA PHE A 182 13.69 -6.21 0.03
C PHE A 182 13.09 -7.61 0.04
N VAL A 183 11.92 -7.78 0.67
CA VAL A 183 11.20 -9.06 0.70
C VAL A 183 10.76 -9.49 -0.70
N VAL A 184 10.15 -8.58 -1.48
CA VAL A 184 9.67 -8.86 -2.85
C VAL A 184 10.83 -9.26 -3.76
N VAL A 185 11.97 -8.57 -3.67
CA VAL A 185 13.16 -8.90 -4.48
C VAL A 185 13.71 -10.29 -4.17
N ARG A 186 13.58 -10.76 -2.91
CA ARG A 186 14.04 -12.09 -2.48
C ARG A 186 13.07 -13.21 -2.86
N VAL A 187 11.76 -12.92 -2.88
CA VAL A 187 10.70 -13.94 -2.97
C VAL A 187 10.14 -14.08 -4.38
N LEU A 188 10.04 -12.98 -5.14
CA LEU A 188 9.65 -12.93 -6.55
C LEU A 188 10.87 -12.77 -7.47
#